data_b7f91bc0d421b526362ef5e4231630bd
#
_entry.id   b7f91bc0d421b526362ef5e4231630bd
#
_cell.length_a   1.000
_cell.length_b   1.000
_cell.length_c   1.000
_cell.angle_alpha   90.00
_cell.angle_beta   90.00
_cell.angle_gamma   90.00
#
_symmetry.space_group_name_H-M   'P 1'
#
loop_
_entity.id
_entity.type
_entity.pdbx_description
1 polymer ?
#
loop_
_entity_poly.entity_id
_entity_poly.type
_entity_poly.pdbx_seq_one_letter_code
_entity_poly.pdbx_strand_id
1 'polypeptide(L)'
;MTASHNHPTDSTITRPLRRPPVIFVHATAPTRTADVGGWTDTWFARSGTVCNVAIDHRSDVRVRAQPGSDRVVRLVIRMTGEDYEFSMGDPPGRHPIIEHAILASDIPGSIEVDIADSTVPGSGLGTSASVMVALVSALAAAIGDPLDAGEAAAMAHSYETVTGKQSGVQDHAAAAWGGISRFDVQYPTVRRELIVPPPVAAAQLSARLHTVYLGAPHASSALHDEVIERLAAGHGEDELDEMRIAARAAADALRIGDLGAYGVAMHDSHEAIESMHAALVGADAHALVALAREHGARGWKVNGAGGHGGSMTVLGPDDRDADLALRAAIAQHAGWQRFDAAIAAPGVTTEVSVVEGRAVADLQAELAEALGDHEGDDGGSEGSSM
;
A
#
# COMPACT_ATOMS: atom_id res chain seq x y z
N MET A 1 66.77 32.64 -47.98
CA MET A 1 65.62 33.09 -47.16
C MET A 1 64.59 31.96 -47.18
N THR A 2 64.64 31.08 -46.19
CA THR A 2 63.79 29.91 -46.08
C THR A 2 62.74 30.21 -44.99
N ALA A 3 61.45 30.29 -45.38
CA ALA A 3 60.32 30.50 -44.46
C ALA A 3 59.97 29.19 -43.80
N SER A 4 60.12 29.17 -42.48
CA SER A 4 59.65 28.07 -41.62
C SER A 4 58.13 28.15 -41.43
N HIS A 5 57.37 27.15 -41.86
CA HIS A 5 55.97 27.03 -41.57
C HIS A 5 55.81 26.27 -40.25
N ASN A 6 55.38 26.99 -39.20
CA ASN A 6 54.91 26.39 -37.97
C ASN A 6 53.47 25.88 -38.19
N HIS A 7 53.27 24.56 -38.10
CA HIS A 7 51.95 23.97 -37.93
C HIS A 7 51.49 24.08 -36.48
N PRO A 8 50.27 24.56 -36.22
CA PRO A 8 49.71 24.48 -34.86
C PRO A 8 49.34 23.02 -34.58
N THR A 9 49.88 22.48 -33.49
CA THR A 9 49.49 21.18 -32.96
C THR A 9 48.07 21.32 -32.39
N ASP A 10 47.11 20.67 -33.09
CA ASP A 10 45.72 20.53 -32.65
C ASP A 10 45.70 19.63 -31.41
N SER A 11 45.65 20.26 -30.23
CA SER A 11 45.42 19.53 -28.98
C SER A 11 43.93 19.22 -28.83
N THR A 12 43.55 18.09 -29.40
CA THR A 12 42.22 17.52 -29.17
C THR A 12 42.05 17.22 -27.67
N ILE A 13 41.44 18.15 -26.95
CA ILE A 13 41.01 17.94 -25.57
C ILE A 13 39.88 16.90 -25.61
N THR A 14 40.22 15.64 -25.46
CA THR A 14 39.25 14.58 -25.20
C THR A 14 38.65 14.83 -23.83
N ARG A 15 37.48 15.46 -23.83
CA ARG A 15 36.65 15.61 -22.64
C ARG A 15 36.31 14.20 -22.15
N PRO A 16 36.64 13.81 -20.91
CA PRO A 16 36.29 12.47 -20.42
C PRO A 16 34.77 12.28 -20.54
N LEU A 17 34.36 11.19 -21.15
CA LEU A 17 32.95 10.79 -21.24
C LEU A 17 32.41 10.66 -19.81
N ARG A 18 31.62 11.62 -19.39
CA ARG A 18 30.91 11.52 -18.10
C ARG A 18 29.96 10.33 -18.20
N ARG A 19 30.05 9.40 -17.28
CA ARG A 19 29.02 8.36 -17.14
C ARG A 19 27.69 9.06 -16.84
N PRO A 20 26.56 8.60 -17.44
CA PRO A 20 25.26 9.16 -17.14
C PRO A 20 24.96 9.00 -15.63
N PRO A 21 24.20 9.92 -15.05
CA PRO A 21 23.88 9.88 -13.64
C PRO A 21 23.04 8.64 -13.30
N VAL A 22 23.22 8.10 -12.10
CA VAL A 22 22.35 7.08 -11.53
C VAL A 22 21.24 7.78 -10.76
N ILE A 23 20.01 7.39 -11.00
CA ILE A 23 18.81 7.95 -10.37
C ILE A 23 18.32 6.95 -9.31
N PHE A 24 18.16 7.43 -8.10
CA PHE A 24 17.55 6.69 -7.01
C PHE A 24 16.22 7.33 -6.66
N VAL A 25 15.19 6.52 -6.61
CA VAL A 25 13.86 6.96 -6.18
C VAL A 25 13.40 6.09 -5.03
N HIS A 26 12.91 6.74 -3.98
CA HIS A 26 12.25 6.09 -2.87
C HIS A 26 10.80 6.55 -2.83
N ALA A 27 9.85 5.63 -2.97
CA ALA A 27 8.43 5.92 -2.87
C ALA A 27 7.79 5.06 -1.79
N THR A 28 6.88 5.66 -1.03
CA THR A 28 6.07 4.92 -0.06
C THR A 28 4.60 5.25 -0.22
N ALA A 29 3.72 4.27 -0.03
CA ALA A 29 2.28 4.47 -0.05
C ALA A 29 1.61 3.75 1.13
N PRO A 30 0.60 4.35 1.78
CA PRO A 30 -0.12 3.74 2.89
C PRO A 30 -1.06 2.64 2.41
N THR A 31 -1.41 1.74 3.31
CA THR A 31 -2.57 0.85 3.17
C THR A 31 -3.82 1.49 3.77
N ARG A 32 -4.95 0.79 3.76
CA ARG A 32 -6.22 1.31 4.29
C ARG A 32 -6.92 0.29 5.18
N THR A 33 -7.77 0.78 6.06
CA THR A 33 -8.65 0.01 6.93
C THR A 33 -10.06 0.61 6.95
N ALA A 34 -11.03 -0.08 7.56
CA ALA A 34 -12.39 0.41 7.77
C ALA A 34 -13.05 0.93 6.48
N ASP A 35 -12.98 0.15 5.41
CA ASP A 35 -13.52 0.48 4.09
C ASP A 35 -15.04 0.32 4.03
N VAL A 36 -15.78 1.22 4.72
CA VAL A 36 -17.24 1.26 4.74
C VAL A 36 -17.75 1.54 3.34
N GLY A 37 -18.58 0.66 2.80
CA GLY A 37 -19.06 0.72 1.42
C GLY A 37 -18.19 -0.04 0.41
N GLY A 38 -17.19 -0.77 0.84
CA GLY A 38 -16.41 -1.67 -0.03
C GLY A 38 -17.35 -2.61 -0.81
N TRP A 39 -16.89 -3.17 -1.93
CA TRP A 39 -17.63 -3.82 -3.01
C TRP A 39 -18.34 -2.86 -3.97
N THR A 40 -18.79 -1.66 -3.54
CA THR A 40 -19.50 -0.73 -4.43
C THR A 40 -18.57 0.03 -5.39
N ASP A 41 -17.26 -0.07 -5.23
CA ASP A 41 -16.22 0.58 -6.02
C ASP A 41 -15.73 -0.24 -7.22
N THR A 42 -16.50 -1.23 -7.65
CA THR A 42 -16.12 -2.26 -8.61
C THR A 42 -16.82 -2.10 -9.96
N TRP A 43 -16.32 -2.82 -10.98
CA TRP A 43 -16.86 -2.82 -12.35
C TRP A 43 -18.33 -3.33 -12.43
N PHE A 44 -18.70 -4.30 -11.58
CA PHE A 44 -20.05 -4.84 -11.56
C PHE A 44 -21.04 -3.89 -10.87
N ALA A 45 -20.62 -3.19 -9.82
CA ALA A 45 -21.43 -2.19 -9.13
C ALA A 45 -21.56 -0.89 -9.95
N ARG A 46 -20.65 -0.63 -10.90
CA ARG A 46 -20.59 0.54 -11.81
C ARG A 46 -20.47 1.87 -11.12
N SER A 47 -21.23 2.12 -10.08
CA SER A 47 -21.17 3.34 -9.27
C SER A 47 -21.24 2.99 -7.80
N GLY A 48 -20.48 3.73 -6.98
CA GLY A 48 -20.42 3.45 -5.56
C GLY A 48 -19.96 4.61 -4.70
N THR A 49 -19.97 4.38 -3.42
CA THR A 49 -19.42 5.28 -2.42
C THR A 49 -18.69 4.46 -1.38
N VAL A 50 -17.45 4.81 -1.10
CA VAL A 50 -16.64 4.18 -0.06
C VAL A 50 -16.09 5.25 0.86
N CYS A 51 -16.16 5.01 2.19
CA CYS A 51 -15.46 5.79 3.19
C CYS A 51 -14.42 4.92 3.88
N ASN A 52 -13.14 5.28 3.78
CA ASN A 52 -12.06 4.52 4.39
C ASN A 52 -11.04 5.39 5.10
N VAL A 53 -10.17 4.75 5.86
CA VAL A 53 -9.10 5.35 6.64
C VAL A 53 -7.76 4.79 6.15
N ALA A 54 -6.92 5.63 5.57
CA ALA A 54 -5.54 5.25 5.28
C ALA A 54 -4.75 5.14 6.57
N ILE A 55 -3.94 4.09 6.69
CA ILE A 55 -3.13 3.80 7.88
C ILE A 55 -1.65 3.74 7.55
N ASP A 56 -0.81 4.09 8.52
CA ASP A 56 0.64 4.22 8.35
C ASP A 56 1.38 2.88 8.41
N HIS A 57 0.73 1.85 7.86
CA HIS A 57 1.37 0.64 7.37
C HIS A 57 1.61 0.85 5.88
N ARG A 58 2.88 0.97 5.49
CA ARG A 58 3.24 1.45 4.15
C ARG A 58 4.00 0.40 3.37
N SER A 59 3.71 0.34 2.08
CA SER A 59 4.61 -0.28 1.11
C SER A 59 5.78 0.69 0.84
N ASP A 60 6.98 0.14 0.73
CA ASP A 60 8.24 0.85 0.48
C ASP A 60 8.81 0.32 -0.85
N VAL A 61 8.99 1.19 -1.82
CA VAL A 61 9.53 0.85 -3.14
C VAL A 61 10.73 1.71 -3.43
N ARG A 62 11.85 1.06 -3.72
CA ARG A 62 13.09 1.73 -4.12
C ARG A 62 13.44 1.35 -5.54
N VAL A 63 13.64 2.34 -6.37
CA VAL A 63 14.06 2.19 -7.77
C VAL A 63 15.44 2.80 -7.93
N ARG A 64 16.37 2.00 -8.47
CA ARG A 64 17.67 2.47 -8.95
C ARG A 64 17.69 2.32 -10.46
N ALA A 65 17.71 3.44 -11.17
CA ALA A 65 17.82 3.48 -12.62
C ALA A 65 19.23 3.89 -13.03
N GLN A 66 19.90 3.06 -13.81
CA GLN A 66 21.24 3.30 -14.32
C GLN A 66 21.20 3.32 -15.83
N PRO A 67 21.27 4.51 -16.48
CA PRO A 67 21.31 4.61 -17.92
C PRO A 67 22.51 3.86 -18.52
N GLY A 68 22.29 3.13 -19.61
CA GLY A 68 23.31 2.32 -20.26
C GLY A 68 22.76 1.52 -21.43
N SER A 69 23.59 0.64 -21.99
CA SER A 69 23.20 -0.27 -23.07
C SER A 69 22.51 -1.54 -22.56
N ASP A 70 22.79 -1.90 -21.31
CA ASP A 70 22.24 -3.10 -20.70
C ASP A 70 20.82 -2.84 -20.26
N ARG A 71 19.89 -3.68 -20.72
CA ARG A 71 18.46 -3.55 -20.43
C ARG A 71 18.01 -4.68 -19.50
N VAL A 72 18.60 -4.72 -18.32
CA VAL A 72 18.35 -5.75 -17.30
C VAL A 72 17.57 -5.13 -16.14
N VAL A 73 16.56 -5.83 -15.69
CA VAL A 73 15.79 -5.53 -14.50
C VAL A 73 16.16 -6.52 -13.41
N ARG A 74 16.54 -6.06 -12.22
CA ARG A 74 16.60 -6.85 -11.02
C ARG A 74 15.41 -6.50 -10.14
N LEU A 75 14.61 -7.49 -9.79
CA LEU A 75 13.45 -7.34 -8.92
C LEU A 75 13.66 -8.10 -7.61
N VAL A 76 13.59 -7.37 -6.49
CA VAL A 76 13.68 -7.90 -5.15
C VAL A 76 12.35 -7.69 -4.45
N ILE A 77 11.72 -8.76 -3.97
CA ILE A 77 10.47 -8.71 -3.21
C ILE A 77 10.74 -9.29 -1.83
N ARG A 78 10.95 -8.41 -0.85
CA ARG A 78 11.41 -8.79 0.50
C ARG A 78 10.40 -9.63 1.26
N MET A 79 9.10 -9.41 1.05
CA MET A 79 8.05 -10.16 1.74
C MET A 79 8.02 -11.65 1.39
N THR A 80 8.42 -12.01 0.16
CA THR A 80 8.48 -13.41 -0.31
C THR A 80 9.90 -13.96 -0.34
N GLY A 81 10.91 -13.11 -0.14
CA GLY A 81 12.33 -13.47 -0.23
C GLY A 81 12.81 -13.72 -1.67
N GLU A 82 12.09 -13.19 -2.67
CA GLU A 82 12.45 -13.37 -4.07
C GLU A 82 13.44 -12.29 -4.52
N ASP A 83 14.46 -12.72 -5.27
CA ASP A 83 15.48 -11.87 -5.90
C ASP A 83 15.82 -12.51 -7.24
N TYR A 84 15.51 -11.83 -8.34
CA TYR A 84 15.76 -12.37 -9.68
C TYR A 84 15.91 -11.27 -10.73
N GLU A 85 16.46 -11.67 -11.89
CA GLU A 85 16.69 -10.79 -13.02
C GLU A 85 15.89 -11.24 -14.25
N PHE A 86 15.51 -10.28 -15.09
CA PHE A 86 14.91 -10.48 -16.39
C PHE A 86 15.30 -9.34 -17.35
N SER A 87 15.09 -9.53 -18.65
CA SER A 87 15.36 -8.50 -19.66
C SER A 87 14.14 -7.60 -19.86
N MET A 88 14.37 -6.31 -20.14
CA MET A 88 13.30 -5.38 -20.57
C MET A 88 12.58 -5.81 -21.86
N GLY A 89 13.09 -6.81 -22.59
CA GLY A 89 12.45 -7.38 -23.78
C GLY A 89 11.65 -8.66 -23.51
N ASP A 90 11.73 -9.20 -22.31
CA ASP A 90 11.01 -10.43 -21.93
C ASP A 90 9.53 -10.13 -21.66
N PRO A 91 8.63 -11.10 -21.89
CA PRO A 91 7.25 -10.97 -21.43
C PRO A 91 7.19 -11.06 -19.89
N PRO A 92 6.17 -10.45 -19.26
CA PRO A 92 5.94 -10.60 -17.82
C PRO A 92 5.84 -12.08 -17.40
N GLY A 93 6.50 -12.46 -16.30
CA GLY A 93 6.65 -13.85 -15.87
C GLY A 93 6.12 -14.13 -14.47
N ARG A 94 6.96 -14.02 -13.43
CA ARG A 94 6.66 -14.44 -12.04
C ARG A 94 5.64 -13.52 -11.34
N HIS A 95 5.79 -12.21 -11.50
CA HIS A 95 4.92 -11.18 -10.95
C HIS A 95 4.36 -10.30 -12.06
N PRO A 96 3.39 -10.80 -12.85
CA PRO A 96 3.00 -10.17 -14.12
C PRO A 96 2.57 -8.71 -13.98
N ILE A 97 1.89 -8.32 -12.90
CA ILE A 97 1.42 -6.95 -12.68
C ILE A 97 2.61 -6.00 -12.43
N ILE A 98 3.53 -6.40 -11.54
CA ILE A 98 4.72 -5.62 -11.19
C ILE A 98 5.66 -5.52 -12.39
N GLU A 99 5.97 -6.67 -13.01
CA GLU A 99 6.86 -6.74 -14.18
C GLU A 99 6.31 -5.94 -15.36
N HIS A 100 4.99 -6.01 -15.60
CA HIS A 100 4.35 -5.22 -16.65
C HIS A 100 4.51 -3.71 -16.43
N ALA A 101 4.32 -3.23 -15.20
CA ALA A 101 4.52 -1.82 -14.87
C ALA A 101 5.98 -1.38 -15.08
N ILE A 102 6.95 -2.23 -14.68
CA ILE A 102 8.37 -1.95 -14.88
C ILE A 102 8.71 -1.92 -16.39
N LEU A 103 8.27 -2.91 -17.16
CA LEU A 103 8.52 -2.99 -18.60
C LEU A 103 7.88 -1.81 -19.35
N ALA A 104 6.69 -1.40 -18.97
CA ALA A 104 5.98 -0.28 -19.59
C ALA A 104 6.56 1.10 -19.24
N SER A 105 7.40 1.21 -18.20
CA SER A 105 8.07 2.48 -17.84
C SER A 105 9.09 2.94 -18.89
N ASP A 106 9.58 2.02 -19.72
CA ASP A 106 10.61 2.24 -20.76
C ASP A 106 11.83 3.03 -20.26
N ILE A 107 12.20 2.85 -18.98
CA ILE A 107 13.38 3.47 -18.39
C ILE A 107 14.63 2.97 -19.13
N PRO A 108 15.50 3.87 -19.65
CA PRO A 108 16.67 3.47 -20.42
C PRO A 108 17.77 2.88 -19.52
N GLY A 109 18.29 1.71 -19.90
CA GLY A 109 19.37 1.03 -19.17
C GLY A 109 18.91 -0.03 -18.21
N SER A 110 19.66 -0.22 -17.13
CA SER A 110 19.35 -1.22 -16.09
C SER A 110 18.54 -0.61 -14.96
N ILE A 111 17.61 -1.41 -14.43
CA ILE A 111 16.73 -1.02 -13.32
C ILE A 111 16.86 -2.05 -12.20
N GLU A 112 17.02 -1.58 -10.99
CA GLU A 112 16.85 -2.39 -9.79
C GLU A 112 15.63 -1.87 -9.03
N VAL A 113 14.69 -2.77 -8.72
CA VAL A 113 13.46 -2.47 -7.96
C VAL A 113 13.46 -3.34 -6.71
N ASP A 114 13.41 -2.70 -5.55
CA ASP A 114 13.34 -3.35 -4.23
C ASP A 114 11.99 -2.99 -3.59
N ILE A 115 11.19 -3.99 -3.30
CA ILE A 115 9.85 -3.84 -2.73
C ILE A 115 9.80 -4.46 -1.35
N ALA A 116 9.44 -3.64 -0.37
CA ALA A 116 9.15 -4.06 0.99
C ALA A 116 7.74 -3.61 1.41
N ASP A 117 7.19 -4.22 2.43
CA ASP A 117 5.90 -3.84 2.99
C ASP A 117 5.88 -4.08 4.50
N SER A 118 5.15 -3.24 5.22
CA SER A 118 4.98 -3.36 6.66
C SER A 118 3.74 -4.16 7.07
N THR A 119 2.93 -4.62 6.10
CA THR A 119 1.72 -5.40 6.35
C THR A 119 1.91 -6.88 6.04
N VAL A 120 1.05 -7.71 6.62
CA VAL A 120 1.00 -9.14 6.30
C VAL A 120 0.32 -9.31 4.93
N PRO A 121 0.96 -9.99 3.97
CA PRO A 121 0.32 -10.32 2.70
C PRO A 121 -1.01 -11.05 2.90
N GLY A 122 -2.04 -10.66 2.14
CA GLY A 122 -3.39 -11.24 2.28
C GLY A 122 -4.16 -10.75 3.51
N SER A 123 -3.74 -9.66 4.14
CA SER A 123 -4.46 -9.06 5.28
C SER A 123 -5.76 -8.36 4.91
N GLY A 124 -6.06 -8.15 3.63
CA GLY A 124 -7.25 -7.41 3.20
C GLY A 124 -7.15 -5.89 3.39
N LEU A 125 -5.95 -5.36 3.58
CA LEU A 125 -5.69 -3.93 3.83
C LEU A 125 -5.32 -3.13 2.56
N GLY A 126 -5.48 -3.70 1.37
CA GLY A 126 -5.12 -3.03 0.12
C GLY A 126 -3.60 -3.00 -0.14
N THR A 127 -2.84 -3.96 0.38
CA THR A 127 -1.38 -4.03 0.23
C THR A 127 -0.94 -4.07 -1.23
N SER A 128 -1.59 -4.87 -2.09
CA SER A 128 -1.27 -4.95 -3.52
C SER A 128 -1.37 -3.58 -4.20
N ALA A 129 -2.46 -2.88 -3.94
CA ALA A 129 -2.69 -1.54 -4.49
C ALA A 129 -1.67 -0.51 -3.96
N SER A 130 -1.33 -0.59 -2.67
CA SER A 130 -0.30 0.26 -2.06
C SER A 130 1.07 0.05 -2.71
N VAL A 131 1.50 -1.21 -2.92
CA VAL A 131 2.72 -1.56 -3.67
C VAL A 131 2.69 -0.98 -5.08
N MET A 132 1.57 -1.17 -5.80
CA MET A 132 1.46 -0.69 -7.19
C MET A 132 1.46 0.83 -7.28
N VAL A 133 0.80 1.54 -6.36
CA VAL A 133 0.82 3.02 -6.32
C VAL A 133 2.23 3.54 -6.03
N ALA A 134 2.95 2.95 -5.08
CA ALA A 134 4.34 3.32 -4.80
C ALA A 134 5.25 3.02 -6.00
N LEU A 135 5.07 1.86 -6.65
CA LEU A 135 5.88 1.45 -7.80
C LEU A 135 5.69 2.39 -9.01
N VAL A 136 4.46 2.65 -9.42
CA VAL A 136 4.22 3.52 -10.59
C VAL A 136 4.70 4.95 -10.32
N SER A 137 4.54 5.43 -9.08
CA SER A 137 5.04 6.75 -8.67
C SER A 137 6.58 6.81 -8.71
N ALA A 138 7.26 5.74 -8.26
CA ALA A 138 8.72 5.66 -8.31
C ALA A 138 9.24 5.59 -9.76
N LEU A 139 8.60 4.77 -10.61
CA LEU A 139 9.01 4.62 -12.01
C LEU A 139 8.83 5.93 -12.80
N ALA A 140 7.69 6.60 -12.62
CA ALA A 140 7.41 7.89 -13.26
C ALA A 140 8.39 8.98 -12.79
N ALA A 141 8.68 9.04 -11.50
CA ALA A 141 9.68 9.98 -10.97
C ALA A 141 11.10 9.68 -11.48
N ALA A 142 11.44 8.40 -11.72
CA ALA A 142 12.74 8.02 -12.27
C ALA A 142 12.99 8.52 -13.70
N ILE A 143 11.93 8.71 -14.49
CA ILE A 143 12.02 9.32 -15.83
C ILE A 143 11.81 10.86 -15.81
N GLY A 144 11.62 11.46 -14.64
CA GLY A 144 11.41 12.90 -14.49
C GLY A 144 9.98 13.39 -14.77
N ASP A 145 9.01 12.51 -14.76
CA ASP A 145 7.58 12.78 -14.97
C ASP A 145 6.75 12.33 -13.75
N PRO A 146 6.88 13.01 -12.60
CA PRO A 146 6.21 12.59 -11.38
C PRO A 146 4.69 12.71 -11.49
N LEU A 147 3.97 11.67 -11.09
CA LEU A 147 2.52 11.60 -11.12
C LEU A 147 1.89 12.37 -9.95
N ASP A 148 0.74 12.97 -10.19
CA ASP A 148 -0.14 13.37 -9.10
C ASP A 148 -0.84 12.13 -8.47
N ALA A 149 -1.52 12.35 -7.34
CA ALA A 149 -2.15 11.23 -6.62
C ALA A 149 -3.27 10.55 -7.44
N GLY A 150 -4.03 11.32 -8.23
CA GLY A 150 -5.09 10.78 -9.08
C GLY A 150 -4.52 9.95 -10.24
N GLU A 151 -3.48 10.45 -10.87
CA GLU A 151 -2.74 9.76 -11.93
C GLU A 151 -2.11 8.47 -11.42
N ALA A 152 -1.46 8.52 -10.24
CA ALA A 152 -0.86 7.35 -9.61
C ALA A 152 -1.91 6.27 -9.30
N ALA A 153 -3.06 6.65 -8.73
CA ALA A 153 -4.16 5.72 -8.48
C ALA A 153 -4.69 5.08 -9.76
N ALA A 154 -4.97 5.89 -10.78
CA ALA A 154 -5.52 5.42 -12.05
C ALA A 154 -4.52 4.51 -12.81
N MET A 155 -3.25 4.89 -12.86
CA MET A 155 -2.19 4.10 -13.50
C MET A 155 -1.99 2.77 -12.79
N ALA A 156 -1.87 2.75 -11.46
CA ALA A 156 -1.71 1.53 -10.67
C ALA A 156 -2.90 0.57 -10.88
N HIS A 157 -4.13 1.08 -10.84
CA HIS A 157 -5.33 0.28 -11.11
C HIS A 157 -5.35 -0.27 -12.54
N SER A 158 -4.93 0.52 -13.54
CA SER A 158 -4.90 0.08 -14.93
C SER A 158 -3.97 -1.11 -15.14
N TYR A 159 -2.81 -1.16 -14.48
CA TYR A 159 -1.89 -2.30 -14.55
C TYR A 159 -2.48 -3.57 -13.91
N GLU A 160 -3.24 -3.47 -12.84
CA GLU A 160 -3.93 -4.64 -12.28
C GLU A 160 -4.96 -5.22 -13.27
N THR A 161 -5.74 -4.36 -13.93
CA THR A 161 -6.82 -4.78 -14.83
C THR A 161 -6.32 -5.28 -16.19
N VAL A 162 -5.23 -4.73 -16.72
CA VAL A 162 -4.61 -5.19 -17.99
C VAL A 162 -4.16 -6.65 -17.93
N THR A 163 -3.73 -7.14 -16.77
CA THR A 163 -3.37 -8.56 -16.58
C THR A 163 -4.58 -9.48 -16.41
N GLY A 164 -5.80 -8.95 -16.55
CA GLY A 164 -7.05 -9.70 -16.40
C GLY A 164 -7.53 -9.86 -14.95
N LYS A 165 -6.79 -9.30 -13.98
CA LYS A 165 -7.25 -9.26 -12.58
C LYS A 165 -8.24 -8.11 -12.42
N GLN A 166 -9.47 -8.44 -12.09
CA GLN A 166 -10.50 -7.45 -11.76
C GLN A 166 -10.32 -6.98 -10.31
N SER A 167 -10.35 -5.65 -10.08
CA SER A 167 -10.25 -5.08 -8.73
C SER A 167 -11.12 -3.82 -8.59
N GLY A 168 -11.49 -3.48 -7.35
CA GLY A 168 -12.06 -2.19 -7.01
C GLY A 168 -11.00 -1.08 -7.09
N VAL A 169 -11.46 0.17 -7.08
CA VAL A 169 -10.58 1.33 -7.23
C VAL A 169 -10.21 2.00 -5.91
N GLN A 170 -10.92 1.70 -4.83
CA GLN A 170 -10.76 2.39 -3.54
C GLN A 170 -9.38 2.21 -2.92
N ASP A 171 -8.77 1.03 -3.08
CA ASP A 171 -7.48 0.69 -2.49
C ASP A 171 -6.37 1.55 -3.07
N HIS A 172 -6.35 1.67 -4.40
CA HIS A 172 -5.42 2.54 -5.12
C HIS A 172 -5.64 4.01 -4.75
N ALA A 173 -6.91 4.42 -4.65
CA ALA A 173 -7.28 5.77 -4.26
C ALA A 173 -6.82 6.08 -2.82
N ALA A 174 -7.05 5.18 -1.86
CA ALA A 174 -6.60 5.36 -0.48
C ALA A 174 -5.07 5.45 -0.38
N ALA A 175 -4.34 4.57 -1.09
CA ALA A 175 -2.89 4.56 -1.12
C ALA A 175 -2.31 5.85 -1.73
N ALA A 176 -2.92 6.35 -2.80
CA ALA A 176 -2.46 7.55 -3.49
C ALA A 176 -2.71 8.83 -2.70
N TRP A 177 -3.88 8.98 -2.11
CA TRP A 177 -4.25 10.23 -1.43
C TRP A 177 -4.04 10.24 0.08
N GLY A 178 -4.09 9.10 0.76
CA GLY A 178 -4.01 9.04 2.22
C GLY A 178 -5.18 9.68 2.96
N GLY A 179 -5.05 9.80 4.27
CA GLY A 179 -6.02 10.43 5.14
C GLY A 179 -7.30 9.62 5.36
N ILE A 180 -8.34 10.30 5.82
CA ILE A 180 -9.70 9.76 5.85
C ILE A 180 -10.42 10.30 4.63
N SER A 181 -11.01 9.44 3.81
CA SER A 181 -11.58 9.89 2.54
C SER A 181 -12.92 9.22 2.27
N ARG A 182 -13.85 10.02 1.68
CA ARG A 182 -14.97 9.48 0.94
C ARG A 182 -14.61 9.47 -0.54
N PHE A 183 -14.82 8.35 -1.18
CA PHE A 183 -14.66 8.17 -2.62
C PHE A 183 -16.03 7.95 -3.24
N ASP A 184 -16.44 8.87 -4.13
CA ASP A 184 -17.57 8.67 -5.01
C ASP A 184 -17.04 8.08 -6.32
N VAL A 185 -17.54 6.92 -6.69
CA VAL A 185 -17.03 6.11 -7.81
C VAL A 185 -18.02 6.08 -8.96
N GLN A 186 -17.51 6.36 -10.16
CA GLN A 186 -18.09 5.99 -11.45
C GLN A 186 -17.04 5.15 -12.16
N TYR A 187 -17.11 3.85 -11.96
CA TYR A 187 -16.01 2.94 -12.29
C TYR A 187 -15.48 3.11 -13.73
N PRO A 188 -14.16 3.26 -13.93
CA PRO A 188 -13.08 3.23 -12.95
C PRO A 188 -12.70 4.61 -12.37
N THR A 189 -13.49 5.67 -12.63
CA THR A 189 -13.21 7.04 -12.20
C THR A 189 -13.58 7.25 -10.73
N VAL A 190 -12.71 7.92 -9.99
CA VAL A 190 -12.87 8.21 -8.56
C VAL A 190 -12.85 9.71 -8.31
N ARG A 191 -13.81 10.20 -7.55
CA ARG A 191 -13.81 11.54 -6.99
C ARG A 191 -13.61 11.47 -5.48
N ARG A 192 -12.55 12.09 -4.99
CA ARG A 192 -12.23 12.15 -3.56
C ARG A 192 -12.88 13.31 -2.85
N GLU A 193 -13.39 13.07 -1.65
CA GLU A 193 -13.62 14.07 -0.61
C GLU A 193 -12.75 13.74 0.60
N LEU A 194 -11.84 14.65 0.97
CA LEU A 194 -11.05 14.53 2.20
C LEU A 194 -11.96 14.81 3.41
N ILE A 195 -12.02 13.89 4.34
CA ILE A 195 -12.74 14.04 5.60
C ILE A 195 -11.73 14.48 6.68
N VAL A 196 -12.02 15.62 7.30
CA VAL A 196 -11.21 16.16 8.41
C VAL A 196 -12.10 16.19 9.64
N PRO A 197 -12.04 15.17 10.51
CA PRO A 197 -12.79 15.17 11.76
C PRO A 197 -12.32 16.29 12.68
N PRO A 198 -13.17 16.78 13.60
CA PRO A 198 -12.73 17.66 14.68
C PRO A 198 -11.55 17.05 15.44
N PRO A 199 -10.57 17.85 15.91
CA PRO A 199 -9.31 17.34 16.47
C PRO A 199 -9.50 16.32 17.60
N VAL A 200 -10.49 16.52 18.47
CA VAL A 200 -10.81 15.59 19.56
C VAL A 200 -11.31 14.25 19.02
N ALA A 201 -12.21 14.28 18.03
CA ALA A 201 -12.72 13.06 17.40
C ALA A 201 -11.63 12.33 16.61
N ALA A 202 -10.75 13.07 15.92
CA ALA A 202 -9.60 12.49 15.22
C ALA A 202 -8.65 11.75 16.19
N ALA A 203 -8.35 12.35 17.34
CA ALA A 203 -7.53 11.72 18.37
C ALA A 203 -8.20 10.46 18.96
N GLN A 204 -9.51 10.54 19.23
CA GLN A 204 -10.29 9.41 19.74
C GLN A 204 -10.37 8.27 18.69
N LEU A 205 -10.61 8.61 17.44
CA LEU A 205 -10.63 7.64 16.35
C LEU A 205 -9.28 6.91 16.24
N SER A 206 -8.18 7.66 16.19
CA SER A 206 -6.83 7.10 16.13
C SER A 206 -6.50 6.19 17.31
N ALA A 207 -7.01 6.51 18.51
CA ALA A 207 -6.78 5.72 19.71
C ALA A 207 -7.60 4.43 19.75
N ARG A 208 -8.80 4.40 19.15
CA ARG A 208 -9.83 3.36 19.32
C ARG A 208 -10.11 2.54 18.06
N LEU A 209 -9.54 2.91 16.92
CA LEU A 209 -9.69 2.15 15.70
C LEU A 209 -8.66 1.02 15.68
N HIS A 210 -9.10 -0.20 15.92
CA HIS A 210 -8.24 -1.37 16.02
C HIS A 210 -8.37 -2.24 14.77
N THR A 211 -7.31 -2.35 14.00
CA THR A 211 -7.21 -3.29 12.89
C THR A 211 -6.61 -4.59 13.39
N VAL A 212 -7.31 -5.69 13.22
CA VAL A 212 -6.93 -7.01 13.74
C VAL A 212 -6.81 -8.00 12.58
N TYR A 213 -5.62 -8.56 12.38
CA TYR A 213 -5.40 -9.69 11.50
C TYR A 213 -5.89 -10.96 12.15
N LEU A 214 -6.62 -11.79 11.40
CA LEU A 214 -7.33 -12.97 11.90
C LEU A 214 -6.52 -14.28 11.81
N GLY A 215 -5.19 -14.16 11.63
CA GLY A 215 -4.26 -15.29 11.72
C GLY A 215 -4.10 -16.13 10.47
N ALA A 216 -4.87 -15.87 9.42
CA ALA A 216 -4.73 -16.53 8.12
C ALA A 216 -4.77 -15.51 6.99
N PRO A 217 -3.98 -15.69 5.92
CA PRO A 217 -4.10 -14.85 4.75
C PRO A 217 -5.48 -15.05 4.11
N HIS A 218 -6.02 -13.97 3.57
CA HIS A 218 -7.26 -14.00 2.84
C HIS A 218 -7.17 -14.97 1.65
N ALA A 219 -8.01 -15.97 1.63
CA ALA A 219 -8.07 -16.98 0.57
C ALA A 219 -9.52 -17.14 0.09
N SER A 220 -9.88 -16.51 -1.05
CA SER A 220 -11.28 -16.51 -1.46
C SER A 220 -11.55 -16.19 -2.92
N SER A 221 -10.63 -16.45 -3.85
CA SER A 221 -10.93 -16.22 -5.28
C SER A 221 -12.23 -16.91 -5.72
N ALA A 222 -12.45 -18.17 -5.39
CA ALA A 222 -13.65 -18.91 -5.77
C ALA A 222 -14.93 -18.35 -5.12
N LEU A 223 -14.87 -17.94 -3.84
CA LEU A 223 -15.99 -17.31 -3.16
C LEU A 223 -16.33 -15.94 -3.79
N HIS A 224 -15.28 -15.17 -4.12
CA HIS A 224 -15.49 -13.87 -4.79
C HIS A 224 -16.10 -14.06 -6.18
N ASP A 225 -15.64 -15.05 -6.93
CA ASP A 225 -16.19 -15.36 -8.26
C ASP A 225 -17.67 -15.71 -8.16
N GLU A 226 -18.09 -16.51 -7.15
CA GLU A 226 -19.49 -16.83 -6.89
C GLU A 226 -20.33 -15.59 -6.57
N VAL A 227 -19.83 -14.71 -5.69
CA VAL A 227 -20.51 -13.45 -5.35
C VAL A 227 -20.63 -12.54 -6.57
N ILE A 228 -19.57 -12.42 -7.36
CA ILE A 228 -19.54 -11.60 -8.58
C ILE A 228 -20.55 -12.15 -9.61
N GLU A 229 -20.65 -13.47 -9.80
CA GLU A 229 -21.63 -14.10 -10.69
C GLU A 229 -23.06 -13.78 -10.24
N ARG A 230 -23.35 -13.85 -8.93
CA ARG A 230 -24.66 -13.47 -8.39
C ARG A 230 -25.01 -12.01 -8.64
N LEU A 231 -24.05 -11.10 -8.40
CA LEU A 231 -24.21 -9.66 -8.65
C LEU A 231 -24.39 -9.37 -10.15
N ALA A 232 -23.64 -10.04 -11.00
CA ALA A 232 -23.78 -9.92 -12.46
C ALA A 232 -25.15 -10.43 -12.96
N ALA A 233 -25.76 -11.39 -12.25
CA ALA A 233 -27.12 -11.88 -12.50
C ALA A 233 -28.22 -10.95 -11.93
N GLY A 234 -27.86 -9.82 -11.31
CA GLY A 234 -28.79 -8.85 -10.73
C GLY A 234 -29.28 -9.18 -9.32
N HIS A 235 -28.56 -10.05 -8.59
CA HIS A 235 -28.85 -10.36 -7.19
C HIS A 235 -27.85 -9.63 -6.27
N GLY A 236 -28.33 -8.93 -5.24
CA GLY A 236 -27.48 -8.24 -4.27
C GLY A 236 -27.39 -6.72 -4.47
N GLU A 237 -28.23 -6.13 -5.32
CA GLU A 237 -28.25 -4.67 -5.52
C GLU A 237 -28.74 -3.94 -4.26
N ASP A 238 -29.67 -4.52 -3.51
CA ASP A 238 -30.15 -3.95 -2.25
C ASP A 238 -29.02 -3.87 -1.21
N GLU A 239 -28.20 -4.91 -1.11
CA GLU A 239 -27.04 -4.94 -0.22
C GLU A 239 -25.96 -3.91 -0.67
N LEU A 240 -25.74 -3.78 -1.97
CA LEU A 240 -24.84 -2.72 -2.49
C LEU A 240 -25.39 -1.33 -2.18
N ASP A 241 -26.70 -1.10 -2.25
CA ASP A 241 -27.31 0.18 -1.87
C ASP A 241 -27.19 0.47 -0.37
N GLU A 242 -27.38 -0.54 0.48
CA GLU A 242 -27.13 -0.43 1.92
C GLU A 242 -25.67 -0.03 2.21
N MET A 243 -24.70 -0.65 1.52
CA MET A 243 -23.29 -0.28 1.63
C MET A 243 -23.01 1.16 1.19
N ARG A 244 -23.63 1.61 0.07
CA ARG A 244 -23.53 3.01 -0.40
C ARG A 244 -24.08 4.01 0.64
N ILE A 245 -25.20 3.66 1.29
CA ILE A 245 -25.81 4.46 2.35
C ILE A 245 -24.90 4.51 3.57
N ALA A 246 -24.40 3.35 4.02
CA ALA A 246 -23.48 3.26 5.14
C ALA A 246 -22.20 4.09 4.91
N ALA A 247 -21.62 4.07 3.71
CA ALA A 247 -20.43 4.87 3.38
C ALA A 247 -20.67 6.38 3.49
N ARG A 248 -21.83 6.85 3.02
CA ARG A 248 -22.22 8.26 3.17
C ARG A 248 -22.42 8.62 4.64
N ALA A 249 -23.13 7.78 5.40
CA ALA A 249 -23.34 7.97 6.83
C ALA A 249 -22.02 8.00 7.61
N ALA A 250 -21.08 7.11 7.29
CA ALA A 250 -19.73 7.08 7.87
C ALA A 250 -18.98 8.40 7.65
N ALA A 251 -18.99 8.91 6.41
CA ALA A 251 -18.34 10.17 6.07
C ALA A 251 -18.97 11.37 6.80
N ASP A 252 -20.31 11.41 6.87
CA ASP A 252 -21.04 12.48 7.57
C ASP A 252 -20.77 12.44 9.08
N ALA A 253 -20.78 11.26 9.68
CA ALA A 253 -20.48 11.06 11.10
C ALA A 253 -19.05 11.51 11.45
N LEU A 254 -18.06 11.11 10.66
CA LEU A 254 -16.66 11.53 10.86
C LEU A 254 -16.47 13.03 10.68
N ARG A 255 -17.17 13.67 9.73
CA ARG A 255 -17.08 15.11 9.50
C ARG A 255 -17.54 15.93 10.71
N ILE A 256 -18.57 15.46 11.42
CA ILE A 256 -19.06 16.13 12.64
C ILE A 256 -18.43 15.58 13.93
N GLY A 257 -17.65 14.50 13.84
CA GLY A 257 -16.98 13.86 14.97
C GLY A 257 -17.86 12.94 15.81
N ASP A 258 -18.98 12.46 15.26
CA ASP A 258 -19.85 11.47 15.91
C ASP A 258 -19.33 10.05 15.66
N LEU A 259 -18.44 9.59 16.56
CA LEU A 259 -17.87 8.24 16.46
C LEU A 259 -18.89 7.14 16.77
N GLY A 260 -19.98 7.45 17.48
CA GLY A 260 -21.08 6.52 17.70
C GLY A 260 -21.81 6.21 16.39
N ALA A 261 -22.21 7.25 15.67
CA ALA A 261 -22.83 7.11 14.33
C ALA A 261 -21.87 6.48 13.31
N TYR A 262 -20.56 6.78 13.38
CA TYR A 262 -19.56 6.10 12.56
C TYR A 262 -19.50 4.60 12.83
N GLY A 263 -19.53 4.19 14.11
CA GLY A 263 -19.57 2.78 14.50
C GLY A 263 -20.81 2.04 13.98
N VAL A 264 -21.97 2.71 13.99
CA VAL A 264 -23.20 2.18 13.38
C VAL A 264 -23.03 1.97 11.87
N ALA A 265 -22.48 2.96 11.17
CA ALA A 265 -22.25 2.84 9.73
C ALA A 265 -21.24 1.72 9.37
N MET A 266 -20.21 1.50 10.20
CA MET A 266 -19.30 0.34 10.06
C MET A 266 -20.08 -0.97 10.18
N HIS A 267 -20.94 -1.08 11.19
CA HIS A 267 -21.75 -2.26 11.44
C HIS A 267 -22.75 -2.52 10.29
N ASP A 268 -23.48 -1.49 9.84
CA ASP A 268 -24.45 -1.61 8.74
C ASP A 268 -23.77 -2.13 7.45
N SER A 269 -22.58 -1.59 7.13
CA SER A 269 -21.78 -2.09 5.99
C SER A 269 -21.31 -3.53 6.19
N HIS A 270 -21.03 -3.95 7.42
CA HIS A 270 -20.65 -5.33 7.74
C HIS A 270 -21.83 -6.29 7.56
N GLU A 271 -23.01 -5.94 8.08
CA GLU A 271 -24.25 -6.72 7.92
C GLU A 271 -24.66 -6.87 6.44
N ALA A 272 -24.52 -5.79 5.64
CA ALA A 272 -24.78 -5.83 4.22
C ALA A 272 -23.84 -6.82 3.49
N ILE A 273 -22.54 -6.87 3.86
CA ILE A 273 -21.59 -7.87 3.32
C ILE A 273 -22.01 -9.29 3.70
N GLU A 274 -22.40 -9.53 4.95
CA GLU A 274 -22.84 -10.83 5.43
C GLU A 274 -24.16 -11.27 4.74
N SER A 275 -25.09 -10.34 4.55
CA SER A 275 -26.37 -10.57 3.84
C SER A 275 -26.14 -10.88 2.36
N MET A 276 -25.16 -10.23 1.72
CA MET A 276 -24.80 -10.50 0.33
C MET A 276 -24.31 -11.94 0.16
N HIS A 277 -23.49 -12.45 1.08
CA HIS A 277 -23.10 -13.86 1.15
C HIS A 277 -22.49 -14.20 2.51
N ALA A 278 -23.11 -15.14 3.25
CA ALA A 278 -22.70 -15.48 4.62
C ALA A 278 -21.23 -15.90 4.77
N ALA A 279 -20.64 -16.53 3.74
CA ALA A 279 -19.23 -16.93 3.78
C ALA A 279 -18.23 -15.75 3.64
N LEU A 280 -18.70 -14.52 3.37
CA LEU A 280 -17.85 -13.32 3.37
C LEU A 280 -17.48 -12.87 4.79
N VAL A 281 -18.18 -13.37 5.81
CA VAL A 281 -17.85 -13.16 7.21
C VAL A 281 -17.50 -14.51 7.83
N GLY A 282 -16.22 -14.82 7.95
CA GLY A 282 -15.72 -16.09 8.46
C GLY A 282 -15.91 -16.26 9.97
N ALA A 283 -15.68 -17.49 10.46
CA ALA A 283 -15.83 -17.84 11.88
C ALA A 283 -14.94 -17.00 12.82
N ASP A 284 -13.70 -16.68 12.39
CA ASP A 284 -12.79 -15.82 13.16
C ASP A 284 -13.30 -14.38 13.25
N ALA A 285 -13.93 -13.88 12.18
CA ALA A 285 -14.56 -12.57 12.19
C ALA A 285 -15.76 -12.55 13.16
N HIS A 286 -16.60 -13.57 13.16
CA HIS A 286 -17.70 -13.72 14.14
C HIS A 286 -17.19 -13.80 15.59
N ALA A 287 -16.09 -14.52 15.82
CA ALA A 287 -15.47 -14.60 17.14
C ALA A 287 -14.97 -13.22 17.60
N LEU A 288 -14.35 -12.44 16.72
CA LEU A 288 -13.93 -11.07 17.03
C LEU A 288 -15.14 -10.14 17.27
N VAL A 289 -16.22 -10.28 16.50
CA VAL A 289 -17.48 -9.56 16.72
C VAL A 289 -18.05 -9.85 18.11
N ALA A 290 -18.10 -11.13 18.50
CA ALA A 290 -18.59 -11.53 19.82
C ALA A 290 -17.75 -10.88 20.96
N LEU A 291 -16.42 -10.95 20.83
CA LEU A 291 -15.48 -10.31 21.77
C LEU A 291 -15.66 -8.78 21.82
N ALA A 292 -15.78 -8.14 20.65
CA ALA A 292 -15.97 -6.70 20.53
C ALA A 292 -17.28 -6.24 21.23
N ARG A 293 -18.36 -6.98 21.03
CA ARG A 293 -19.65 -6.73 21.70
C ARG A 293 -19.55 -6.88 23.22
N GLU A 294 -18.89 -7.93 23.71
CA GLU A 294 -18.69 -8.17 25.14
C GLU A 294 -17.96 -6.99 25.81
N HIS A 295 -17.00 -6.38 25.11
CA HIS A 295 -16.23 -5.24 25.60
C HIS A 295 -16.85 -3.88 25.26
N GLY A 296 -18.06 -3.83 24.70
CA GLY A 296 -18.77 -2.58 24.42
C GLY A 296 -18.21 -1.76 23.26
N ALA A 297 -17.59 -2.41 22.28
CA ALA A 297 -17.15 -1.77 21.04
C ALA A 297 -18.32 -1.07 20.32
N ARG A 298 -18.04 0.03 19.63
CA ARG A 298 -19.04 0.88 18.97
C ARG A 298 -19.36 0.44 17.55
N GLY A 299 -18.46 -0.29 16.90
CA GLY A 299 -18.65 -0.80 15.54
C GLY A 299 -17.53 -1.73 15.11
N TRP A 300 -17.77 -2.43 14.03
CA TRP A 300 -16.80 -3.35 13.43
C TRP A 300 -17.12 -3.57 11.95
N LYS A 301 -16.10 -3.97 11.21
CA LYS A 301 -16.24 -4.31 9.80
C LYS A 301 -15.09 -5.21 9.34
N VAL A 302 -15.38 -6.24 8.53
CA VAL A 302 -14.34 -6.96 7.78
C VAL A 302 -13.70 -6.03 6.77
N ASN A 303 -12.39 -6.11 6.60
CA ASN A 303 -11.67 -5.30 5.62
C ASN A 303 -11.60 -6.00 4.25
N GLY A 304 -11.63 -5.19 3.20
CA GLY A 304 -11.58 -5.69 1.83
C GLY A 304 -12.84 -6.47 1.46
N ALA A 305 -12.63 -7.51 0.67
CA ALA A 305 -13.73 -8.31 0.14
C ALA A 305 -14.34 -9.32 1.13
N GLY A 306 -13.77 -9.46 2.33
CA GLY A 306 -14.23 -10.45 3.31
C GLY A 306 -13.80 -11.89 2.97
N GLY A 307 -14.43 -12.90 3.57
CA GLY A 307 -14.12 -14.30 3.41
C GLY A 307 -13.37 -14.89 4.62
N HIS A 308 -12.66 -16.00 4.42
CA HIS A 308 -11.85 -16.62 5.47
C HIS A 308 -10.52 -15.88 5.63
N GLY A 309 -10.11 -15.61 6.87
CA GLY A 309 -8.86 -14.90 7.19
C GLY A 309 -8.93 -13.39 6.91
N GLY A 310 -7.80 -12.81 6.53
CA GLY A 310 -7.68 -11.38 6.33
C GLY A 310 -7.66 -10.59 7.61
N SER A 311 -8.30 -9.42 7.63
CA SER A 311 -8.40 -8.57 8.81
C SER A 311 -9.78 -7.96 9.00
N MET A 312 -10.00 -7.48 10.19
CA MET A 312 -11.21 -6.78 10.59
C MET A 312 -10.85 -5.51 11.36
N THR A 313 -11.65 -4.46 11.21
CA THR A 313 -11.52 -3.24 11.98
C THR A 313 -12.61 -3.17 13.03
N VAL A 314 -12.22 -2.82 14.26
CA VAL A 314 -13.12 -2.61 15.40
C VAL A 314 -12.93 -1.19 15.92
N LEU A 315 -14.03 -0.46 16.07
CA LEU A 315 -14.05 0.80 16.82
C LEU A 315 -14.33 0.48 18.28
N GLY A 316 -13.34 0.59 19.13
CA GLY A 316 -13.41 0.30 20.56
C GLY A 316 -14.40 1.18 21.33
N PRO A 317 -14.71 0.83 22.59
CA PRO A 317 -15.63 1.59 23.45
C PRO A 317 -15.13 3.01 23.78
N ASP A 318 -16.03 3.89 24.23
CA ASP A 318 -15.65 5.27 24.61
C ASP A 318 -14.84 5.29 25.92
N ASP A 319 -15.10 4.34 26.79
CA ASP A 319 -14.38 4.19 28.05
C ASP A 319 -12.98 3.61 27.80
N ARG A 320 -11.97 4.30 28.34
CA ARG A 320 -10.57 3.93 28.14
C ARG A 320 -10.21 2.58 28.76
N ASP A 321 -10.74 2.27 29.92
CA ASP A 321 -10.38 1.03 30.63
C ASP A 321 -11.04 -0.16 29.93
N ALA A 322 -12.26 0.01 29.42
CA ALA A 322 -12.93 -0.97 28.56
C ALA A 322 -12.19 -1.17 27.24
N ASP A 323 -11.65 -0.11 26.61
CA ASP A 323 -10.83 -0.22 25.40
C ASP A 323 -9.52 -0.97 25.67
N LEU A 324 -8.86 -0.71 26.78
CA LEU A 324 -7.67 -1.45 27.18
C LEU A 324 -7.98 -2.93 27.44
N ALA A 325 -9.14 -3.23 28.04
CA ALA A 325 -9.59 -4.61 28.24
C ALA A 325 -9.85 -5.33 26.91
N LEU A 326 -10.49 -4.66 25.94
CA LEU A 326 -10.68 -5.19 24.59
C LEU A 326 -9.34 -5.51 23.91
N ARG A 327 -8.38 -4.59 23.97
CA ARG A 327 -7.03 -4.82 23.41
C ARG A 327 -6.34 -6.02 24.06
N ALA A 328 -6.43 -6.13 25.38
CA ALA A 328 -5.85 -7.26 26.11
C ALA A 328 -6.51 -8.59 25.71
N ALA A 329 -7.83 -8.62 25.55
CA ALA A 329 -8.58 -9.78 25.10
C ALA A 329 -8.20 -10.19 23.67
N ILE A 330 -8.08 -9.23 22.75
CA ILE A 330 -7.60 -9.49 21.38
C ILE A 330 -6.19 -10.09 21.41
N ALA A 331 -5.27 -9.53 22.21
CA ALA A 331 -3.89 -10.01 22.32
C ALA A 331 -3.76 -11.41 22.94
N GLN A 332 -4.75 -11.86 23.73
CA GLN A 332 -4.78 -13.20 24.29
C GLN A 332 -5.27 -14.27 23.33
N HIS A 333 -5.94 -13.88 22.23
CA HIS A 333 -6.44 -14.83 21.25
C HIS A 333 -5.31 -15.34 20.36
N ALA A 334 -5.10 -16.67 20.38
CA ALA A 334 -4.03 -17.30 19.60
C ALA A 334 -4.27 -17.08 18.09
N GLY A 335 -3.25 -16.58 17.40
CA GLY A 335 -3.29 -16.32 15.96
C GLY A 335 -3.76 -14.94 15.56
N TRP A 336 -4.44 -14.18 16.40
CA TRP A 336 -4.79 -12.79 16.09
C TRP A 336 -3.60 -11.85 16.33
N GLN A 337 -3.50 -10.86 15.45
CA GLN A 337 -2.50 -9.80 15.58
C GLN A 337 -3.18 -8.45 15.37
N ARG A 338 -3.18 -7.60 16.40
CA ARG A 338 -3.59 -6.20 16.25
C ARG A 338 -2.45 -5.40 15.64
N PHE A 339 -2.74 -4.64 14.60
CA PHE A 339 -1.80 -3.68 14.04
C PHE A 339 -1.80 -2.39 14.86
N ASP A 340 -0.61 -1.92 15.22
CA ASP A 340 -0.43 -0.57 15.75
C ASP A 340 -0.26 0.38 14.57
N ALA A 341 -1.36 1.01 14.17
CA ALA A 341 -1.39 1.88 13.02
C ALA A 341 -1.93 3.26 13.38
N ALA A 342 -1.24 4.30 12.93
CA ALA A 342 -1.75 5.66 12.94
C ALA A 342 -2.48 5.97 11.63
N ILE A 343 -3.34 7.00 11.64
CA ILE A 343 -3.95 7.51 10.42
C ILE A 343 -2.85 8.16 9.57
N ALA A 344 -2.67 7.68 8.33
CA ALA A 344 -1.66 8.18 7.40
C ALA A 344 -2.15 9.46 6.72
N ALA A 345 -1.75 10.61 7.19
CA ALA A 345 -2.13 11.89 6.59
C ALA A 345 -1.63 12.07 5.13
N PRO A 346 -0.33 11.82 4.79
CA PRO A 346 0.08 11.80 3.39
C PRO A 346 -0.27 10.47 2.73
N GLY A 347 -0.72 10.51 1.49
CA GLY A 347 -0.80 9.35 0.61
C GLY A 347 0.58 8.90 0.13
N VAL A 348 0.71 8.60 -1.15
CA VAL A 348 1.99 8.28 -1.75
C VAL A 348 2.97 9.44 -1.61
N THR A 349 4.20 9.13 -1.27
CA THR A 349 5.32 10.09 -1.23
C THR A 349 6.46 9.57 -2.08
N THR A 350 7.21 10.49 -2.70
CA THR A 350 8.31 10.14 -3.60
C THR A 350 9.49 11.07 -3.33
N GLU A 351 10.67 10.49 -3.13
CA GLU A 351 11.94 11.21 -2.97
C GLU A 351 12.90 10.78 -4.07
N VAL A 352 13.52 11.74 -4.76
CA VAL A 352 14.45 11.50 -5.88
C VAL A 352 15.83 12.00 -5.51
N SER A 353 16.84 11.15 -5.70
CA SER A 353 18.24 11.50 -5.55
C SER A 353 18.99 11.14 -6.83
N VAL A 354 19.86 12.05 -7.29
CA VAL A 354 20.66 11.88 -8.51
C VAL A 354 22.14 11.86 -8.11
N VAL A 355 22.83 10.76 -8.45
CA VAL A 355 24.25 10.61 -8.18
C VAL A 355 25.03 10.70 -9.48
N GLU A 356 25.86 11.74 -9.64
CA GLU A 356 26.73 11.88 -10.79
C GLU A 356 27.80 10.77 -10.80
N GLY A 357 28.07 10.17 -11.96
CA GLY A 357 28.78 8.90 -12.19
C GLY A 357 30.22 8.74 -11.69
N ARG A 358 30.62 9.47 -10.67
CA ARG A 358 31.93 9.34 -10.00
C ARG A 358 31.85 8.66 -8.62
N ALA A 359 30.68 8.58 -8.03
CA ALA A 359 30.52 8.31 -6.60
C ALA A 359 30.00 6.90 -6.23
N VAL A 360 29.59 6.05 -7.17
CA VAL A 360 28.98 4.75 -6.77
C VAL A 360 30.03 3.79 -6.22
N ALA A 361 31.23 3.76 -6.80
CA ALA A 361 32.32 2.95 -6.27
C ALA A 361 32.89 3.55 -4.97
N ASP A 362 32.93 4.89 -4.89
CA ASP A 362 33.40 5.61 -3.70
C ASP A 362 32.37 5.50 -2.55
N LEU A 363 31.09 5.61 -2.84
CA LEU A 363 29.99 5.40 -1.84
C LEU A 363 29.88 3.96 -1.36
N GLN A 364 30.11 2.97 -2.22
CA GLN A 364 30.16 1.57 -1.79
C GLN A 364 31.39 1.29 -0.91
N ALA A 365 32.51 1.95 -1.20
CA ALA A 365 33.72 1.88 -0.36
C ALA A 365 33.49 2.57 1.00
N GLU A 366 32.90 3.79 0.98
CA GLU A 366 32.55 4.52 2.21
C GLU A 366 31.52 3.79 3.06
N LEU A 367 30.50 3.16 2.43
CA LEU A 367 29.51 2.33 3.16
C LEU A 367 30.16 1.06 3.73
N ALA A 368 31.06 0.44 2.99
CA ALA A 368 31.77 -0.75 3.46
C ALA A 368 32.73 -0.39 4.61
N GLU A 369 33.39 0.78 4.56
CA GLU A 369 34.24 1.30 5.62
C GLU A 369 33.41 1.67 6.88
N ALA A 370 32.27 2.35 6.70
CA ALA A 370 31.35 2.68 7.80
C ALA A 370 30.68 1.48 8.46
N LEU A 371 30.45 0.39 7.71
CA LEU A 371 29.92 -0.87 8.24
C LEU A 371 31.02 -1.76 8.82
N GLY A 372 32.27 -1.61 8.37
CA GLY A 372 33.41 -2.35 8.89
C GLY A 372 33.94 -1.87 10.24
N ASP A 373 33.75 -0.58 10.55
CA ASP A 373 34.20 0.01 11.83
C ASP A 373 33.33 -0.39 13.05
N HIS A 374 32.18 -1.03 12.82
CA HIS A 374 31.31 -1.52 13.92
C HIS A 374 31.58 -2.98 14.37
N GLU A 375 32.44 -3.74 13.70
CA GLU A 375 32.81 -5.10 14.13
C GLU A 375 34.08 -5.19 14.98
N GLY A 376 34.67 -4.06 15.39
CA GLY A 376 36.01 -3.99 16.00
C GLY A 376 36.09 -3.73 17.51
N ASP A 377 34.99 -3.56 18.25
CA ASP A 377 35.07 -3.26 19.70
C ASP A 377 34.33 -4.27 20.58
N ASP A 378 34.68 -5.57 20.43
CA ASP A 378 34.49 -6.57 21.45
C ASP A 378 35.89 -6.95 22.09
N GLY A 379 36.43 -5.94 22.76
CA GLY A 379 37.66 -6.08 23.54
C GLY A 379 37.46 -6.98 24.77
N GLY A 380 38.00 -8.18 24.69
CA GLY A 380 38.06 -9.10 25.78
C GLY A 380 38.66 -8.50 27.05
N SER A 381 37.98 -8.68 28.17
CA SER A 381 38.57 -8.60 29.50
C SER A 381 38.72 -10.04 30.06
N GLU A 382 39.88 -10.59 29.82
CA GLU A 382 40.34 -11.77 30.59
C GLU A 382 40.51 -11.40 32.05
N GLY A 383 39.99 -12.29 32.88
CA GLY A 383 40.09 -12.19 34.30
C GLY A 383 41.51 -12.50 34.82
N SER A 384 41.77 -12.01 36.01
CA SER A 384 42.87 -12.56 36.87
C SER A 384 42.36 -12.69 38.29
N SER A 385 42.39 -13.96 38.69
CA SER A 385 42.59 -14.56 40.01
C SER A 385 42.78 -13.59 41.21
N MET A 386 42.00 -13.74 42.23
CA MET A 386 42.35 -14.36 43.55
C MET A 386 41.09 -14.52 44.38
#